data_146f9401af08451d2dea46400fdc0b8b
#
_entry.id   146f9401af08451d2dea46400fdc0b8b
#
_cell.length_a   1.000
_cell.length_b   1.000
_cell.length_c   1.000
_cell.angle_alpha   90.00
_cell.angle_beta   90.00
_cell.angle_gamma   90.00
#
_symmetry.space_group_name_H-M   'P 1'
#
loop_
_entity.id
_entity.type
_entity.pdbx_description
1 polymer ?
#
loop_
_entity_poly.entity_id
_entity_poly.type
_entity_poly.pdbx_seq_one_letter_code
_entity_poly.pdbx_strand_id
1 'polypeptide(L)'
;MIVSGTRLLIEENDLSIAEYNEITDNNSNLVKTNSIDENVSYETTYKFIYMHASTSDNIETFYMRNRWKEMPANRSFDVFAMRWTNANNISIRTYNGTQDYKTTTNNTLQAIDYTQTSNNFQTFTNGISLSQNLVNNGTYYYQTIKVQVNCTGETTLYGTYQHAQGDVTLAQSKLFTIGSGGMGNVIYWGTNELNSIYDNTAGANLTFTC
;
A
#
# COMPACT_ATOMS: atom_id res chain seq x y z
N MET A 1 20.39 -12.34 -3.23
CA MET A 1 19.06 -11.94 -2.70
C MET A 1 18.03 -12.17 -3.81
N ILE A 2 17.00 -12.94 -3.58
CA ILE A 2 16.01 -13.29 -4.61
C ILE A 2 14.78 -12.42 -4.34
N VAL A 3 14.62 -11.39 -5.16
CA VAL A 3 13.36 -10.64 -5.21
C VAL A 3 12.37 -11.51 -5.98
N SER A 4 11.38 -12.09 -5.29
CA SER A 4 10.32 -12.84 -5.94
C SER A 4 9.13 -11.93 -6.17
N GLY A 5 8.95 -11.49 -7.38
CA GLY A 5 7.83 -10.68 -7.84
C GLY A 5 8.02 -10.34 -9.32
N THR A 6 6.94 -10.03 -9.99
CA THR A 6 7.03 -9.57 -11.38
C THR A 6 7.64 -8.17 -11.37
N ARG A 7 8.91 -8.07 -11.72
CA ARG A 7 9.59 -6.79 -11.89
C ARG A 7 9.08 -6.15 -13.17
N LEU A 8 8.16 -5.22 -13.06
CA LEU A 8 7.87 -4.30 -14.14
C LEU A 8 8.95 -3.22 -14.14
N LEU A 9 9.64 -3.07 -15.26
CA LEU A 9 10.43 -1.87 -15.51
C LEU A 9 9.44 -0.70 -15.51
N ILE A 10 9.61 0.21 -14.56
CA ILE A 10 8.91 1.49 -14.58
C ILE A 10 9.48 2.21 -15.79
N GLU A 11 8.68 2.37 -16.84
CA GLU A 11 9.07 3.26 -17.92
C GLU A 11 9.09 4.67 -17.34
N GLU A 12 10.19 5.41 -17.55
CA GLU A 12 10.41 6.78 -17.03
C GLU A 12 9.26 7.75 -17.37
N ASN A 13 8.42 7.39 -18.32
CA ASN A 13 7.28 8.18 -18.79
C ASN A 13 6.00 8.02 -17.93
N ASP A 14 5.93 7.04 -17.03
CA ASP A 14 4.73 6.74 -16.24
C ASP A 14 4.68 7.50 -14.89
N LEU A 15 5.83 8.00 -14.43
CA LEU A 15 5.96 8.78 -13.21
C LEU A 15 6.60 10.13 -13.51
N SER A 16 6.18 11.19 -12.84
CA SER A 16 6.97 12.43 -12.84
C SER A 16 8.31 12.17 -12.14
N ILE A 17 9.34 12.96 -12.48
CA ILE A 17 10.65 12.87 -11.81
C ILE A 17 10.52 13.02 -10.28
N ALA A 18 9.58 13.84 -9.82
CA ALA A 18 9.32 14.01 -8.40
C ALA A 18 8.75 12.74 -7.77
N GLU A 19 7.78 12.08 -8.42
CA GLU A 19 7.19 10.82 -7.97
C GLU A 19 8.23 9.68 -8.00
N TYR A 20 9.05 9.61 -9.04
CA TYR A 20 10.13 8.63 -9.12
C TYR A 20 11.17 8.84 -8.01
N ASN A 21 11.61 10.09 -7.78
CA ASN A 21 12.57 10.41 -6.73
C ASN A 21 11.99 10.17 -5.34
N GLU A 22 10.71 10.45 -5.13
CA GLU A 22 10.00 10.15 -3.88
C GLU A 22 9.93 8.64 -3.62
N ILE A 23 9.65 7.85 -4.66
CA ILE A 23 9.59 6.39 -4.58
C ILE A 23 10.96 5.78 -4.32
N THR A 24 12.01 6.30 -4.95
CA THR A 24 13.37 5.75 -4.87
C THR A 24 14.21 6.33 -3.75
N ASP A 25 13.71 7.35 -3.04
CA ASP A 25 14.40 8.08 -1.95
C ASP A 25 15.80 8.62 -2.33
N ASN A 26 16.02 8.82 -3.65
CA ASN A 26 17.31 9.23 -4.21
C ASN A 26 17.69 10.68 -3.90
N ASN A 27 16.86 11.43 -3.17
CA ASN A 27 17.14 12.84 -2.82
C ASN A 27 17.67 13.04 -1.40
N SER A 28 17.99 11.99 -0.67
CA SER A 28 18.66 12.17 0.61
C SER A 28 20.16 12.33 0.39
N ASN A 29 20.66 13.54 0.54
CA ASN A 29 22.06 13.79 0.87
C ASN A 29 22.44 13.25 2.26
N LEU A 30 21.75 12.22 2.70
CA LEU A 30 22.02 11.51 3.93
C LEU A 30 23.14 10.51 3.68
N VAL A 31 24.14 10.59 4.51
CA VAL A 31 25.23 9.63 4.65
C VAL A 31 24.66 8.23 4.47
N LYS A 32 25.16 7.48 3.48
CA LYS A 32 24.81 6.09 3.25
C LYS A 32 25.23 5.25 4.46
N THR A 33 24.40 5.20 5.46
CA THR A 33 24.41 4.14 6.45
C THR A 33 23.63 2.98 5.84
N ASN A 34 24.30 1.88 5.58
CA ASN A 34 23.80 0.56 5.14
C ASN A 34 22.26 0.42 5.00
N SER A 35 21.62 1.19 4.14
CA SER A 35 20.22 1.02 3.82
C SER A 35 20.07 -0.06 2.76
N ILE A 36 19.33 -1.10 3.07
CA ILE A 36 18.91 -2.09 2.09
C ILE A 36 17.55 -1.64 1.60
N ASP A 37 17.46 -1.25 0.33
CA ASP A 37 16.22 -0.86 -0.31
C ASP A 37 15.73 -2.00 -1.21
N GLU A 38 14.57 -2.53 -0.92
CA GLU A 38 13.92 -3.57 -1.69
C GLU A 38 12.58 -3.06 -2.23
N ASN A 39 12.29 -3.31 -3.51
CA ASN A 39 11.06 -2.85 -4.11
C ASN A 39 10.45 -3.86 -5.08
N VAL A 40 9.14 -3.80 -5.24
CA VAL A 40 8.36 -4.58 -6.20
C VAL A 40 7.15 -3.78 -6.65
N SER A 41 6.77 -3.93 -7.91
CA SER A 41 5.57 -3.32 -8.46
C SER A 41 4.65 -4.35 -9.09
N TYR A 42 3.37 -4.02 -9.13
CA TYR A 42 2.34 -4.77 -9.82
C TYR A 42 1.42 -3.80 -10.57
N GLU A 43 1.22 -4.05 -11.85
CA GLU A 43 0.42 -3.20 -12.71
C GLU A 43 -0.78 -3.94 -13.28
N THR A 44 -1.93 -3.24 -13.31
CA THR A 44 -3.13 -3.63 -14.05
C THR A 44 -3.43 -2.57 -15.11
N THR A 45 -4.44 -2.79 -15.94
CA THR A 45 -4.95 -1.76 -16.87
C THR A 45 -5.32 -0.46 -16.15
N TYR A 46 -5.82 -0.55 -14.92
CA TYR A 46 -6.41 0.58 -14.20
C TYR A 46 -5.55 1.13 -13.07
N LYS A 47 -4.69 0.30 -12.47
CA LYS A 47 -3.94 0.62 -11.25
C LYS A 47 -2.48 0.20 -11.36
N PHE A 48 -1.62 1.01 -10.77
CA PHE A 48 -0.22 0.68 -10.52
C PHE A 48 0.01 0.60 -9.02
N ILE A 49 0.45 -0.54 -8.53
CA ILE A 49 0.76 -0.79 -7.12
C ILE A 49 2.27 -0.95 -6.98
N TYR A 50 2.82 -0.24 -6.04
CA TYR A 50 4.24 -0.27 -5.71
C TYR A 50 4.43 -0.59 -4.23
N MET A 51 5.35 -1.48 -3.92
CA MET A 51 5.78 -1.79 -2.56
C MET A 51 7.27 -1.57 -2.41
N HIS A 52 7.66 -1.04 -1.28
CA HIS A 52 9.03 -0.74 -0.94
C HIS A 52 9.28 -1.06 0.54
N ALA A 53 10.43 -1.64 0.84
CA ALA A 53 10.94 -1.81 2.18
C ALA A 53 12.33 -1.19 2.27
N SER A 54 12.56 -0.37 3.27
CA SER A 54 13.85 0.28 3.51
C SER A 54 14.23 0.22 4.97
N THR A 55 15.54 0.05 5.21
CA THR A 55 16.14 0.07 6.56
C THR A 55 16.89 1.38 6.76
N SER A 56 16.58 2.09 7.84
CA SER A 56 17.38 3.21 8.31
C SER A 56 17.44 3.20 9.83
N ASP A 57 18.65 3.29 10.40
CA ASP A 57 18.87 3.34 11.85
C ASP A 57 18.20 2.17 12.64
N ASN A 58 18.23 0.95 12.08
CA ASN A 58 17.56 -0.25 12.58
C ASN A 58 16.03 -0.14 12.66
N ILE A 59 15.45 0.75 11.88
CA ILE A 59 14.00 0.87 11.70
C ILE A 59 13.68 0.46 10.26
N GLU A 60 12.84 -0.56 10.14
CA GLU A 60 12.28 -0.93 8.85
C GLU A 60 11.07 -0.05 8.55
N THR A 61 11.03 0.43 7.31
CA THR A 61 9.87 1.17 6.81
C THR A 61 9.29 0.45 5.61
N PHE A 62 8.02 0.08 5.71
CA PHE A 62 7.24 -0.50 4.63
C PHE A 62 6.36 0.57 4.02
N TYR A 63 6.43 0.71 2.71
CA TYR A 63 5.53 1.54 1.93
C TYR A 63 4.74 0.67 0.97
N MET A 64 3.47 1.01 0.82
CA MET A 64 2.66 0.55 -0.28
C MET A 64 1.94 1.74 -0.88
N ARG A 65 2.00 1.85 -2.20
CA ARG A 65 1.45 2.97 -2.96
C ARG A 65 0.58 2.46 -4.08
N ASN A 66 -0.47 3.19 -4.38
CA ASN A 66 -1.33 2.96 -5.51
C ASN A 66 -1.51 4.24 -6.30
N ARG A 67 -1.37 4.15 -7.61
CA ARG A 67 -1.73 5.21 -8.54
C ARG A 67 -2.80 4.69 -9.49
N TRP A 68 -3.85 5.46 -9.65
CA TRP A 68 -4.84 5.19 -10.67
C TRP A 68 -4.36 5.65 -12.04
N LYS A 69 -4.36 4.76 -13.00
CA LYS A 69 -4.08 5.03 -14.43
C LYS A 69 -5.34 5.50 -15.15
N GLU A 70 -6.47 4.87 -14.83
CA GLU A 70 -7.80 5.27 -15.28
C GLU A 70 -8.69 5.50 -14.06
N MET A 71 -9.42 6.60 -14.05
CA MET A 71 -10.24 6.97 -12.90
C MET A 71 -11.38 5.98 -12.71
N PRO A 72 -11.54 5.41 -11.50
CA PRO A 72 -12.60 4.45 -11.24
C PRO A 72 -13.98 5.13 -11.32
N ALA A 73 -14.96 4.40 -11.81
CA ALA A 73 -16.33 4.90 -11.89
C ALA A 73 -16.98 5.04 -10.51
N ASN A 74 -16.74 4.07 -9.62
CA ASN A 74 -17.22 4.11 -8.25
C ASN A 74 -16.26 4.87 -7.34
N ARG A 75 -16.80 5.57 -6.36
CA ARG A 75 -16.07 6.35 -5.35
C ARG A 75 -16.53 5.90 -3.98
N SER A 76 -15.89 4.91 -3.43
CA SER A 76 -16.25 4.31 -2.16
C SER A 76 -15.00 3.99 -1.35
N PHE A 77 -15.12 3.22 -0.26
CA PHE A 77 -13.99 2.85 0.56
C PHE A 77 -13.16 1.73 -0.08
N ASP A 78 -12.00 2.09 -0.59
CA ASP A 78 -10.97 1.16 -1.04
C ASP A 78 -10.09 0.72 0.12
N VAL A 79 -9.45 -0.44 -0.01
CA VAL A 79 -8.65 -1.03 1.07
C VAL A 79 -7.24 -1.33 0.61
N PHE A 80 -6.27 -0.70 1.28
CA PHE A 80 -4.90 -1.20 1.35
C PHE A 80 -4.79 -2.24 2.46
N ALA A 81 -4.10 -3.33 2.21
CA ALA A 81 -3.71 -4.24 3.27
C ALA A 81 -2.28 -4.75 3.04
N MET A 82 -1.50 -4.73 4.08
CA MET A 82 -0.17 -5.34 4.13
C MET A 82 -0.13 -6.40 5.21
N ARG A 83 0.48 -7.53 4.90
CA ARG A 83 0.81 -8.57 5.88
C ARG A 83 2.25 -9.01 5.72
N TRP A 84 2.80 -9.53 6.79
CA TRP A 84 4.14 -10.10 6.83
C TRP A 84 4.15 -11.52 7.36
N THR A 85 5.13 -12.30 6.92
CA THR A 85 5.48 -13.56 7.55
C THR A 85 6.25 -13.29 8.86
N ASN A 86 6.43 -14.33 9.67
CA ASN A 86 7.20 -14.22 10.92
C ASN A 86 6.74 -13.10 11.86
N ALA A 87 5.42 -13.05 12.11
CA ALA A 87 4.78 -12.02 12.92
C ALA A 87 5.43 -11.80 14.30
N ASN A 88 6.05 -12.84 14.88
CA ASN A 88 6.77 -12.75 16.15
C ASN A 88 8.04 -11.89 16.09
N ASN A 89 8.56 -11.67 14.90
CA ASN A 89 9.79 -10.92 14.65
C ASN A 89 9.53 -9.47 14.25
N ILE A 90 8.26 -9.08 14.14
CA ILE A 90 7.85 -7.75 13.68
C ILE A 90 6.91 -7.11 14.70
N SER A 91 7.25 -5.90 15.10
CA SER A 91 6.37 -5.07 15.93
C SER A 91 6.19 -3.68 15.32
N ILE A 92 4.93 -3.27 15.15
CA ILE A 92 4.60 -1.95 14.61
C ILE A 92 5.03 -0.86 15.59
N ARG A 93 5.72 0.16 15.08
CA ARG A 93 6.09 1.39 15.82
C ARG A 93 5.12 2.51 15.51
N THR A 94 5.06 2.89 14.23
CA THR A 94 4.20 3.96 13.76
C THR A 94 3.62 3.61 12.39
N TYR A 95 2.52 4.25 12.04
CA TYR A 95 1.93 4.15 10.71
C TYR A 95 1.14 5.40 10.36
N ASN A 96 1.08 5.70 9.10
CA ASN A 96 0.25 6.74 8.52
C ASN A 96 -0.15 6.38 7.09
N GLY A 97 -1.00 7.19 6.49
CA GLY A 97 -1.36 7.08 5.09
C GLY A 97 -1.77 8.41 4.53
N THR A 98 -1.75 8.52 3.21
CA THR A 98 -2.21 9.71 2.49
C THR A 98 -3.09 9.32 1.31
N GLN A 99 -3.96 10.22 0.91
CA GLN A 99 -4.62 10.20 -0.39
C GLN A 99 -4.40 11.56 -1.02
N ASP A 100 -3.47 11.63 -1.97
CA ASP A 100 -3.26 12.81 -2.81
C ASP A 100 -4.23 12.74 -3.98
N TYR A 101 -4.86 13.86 -4.30
CA TYR A 101 -5.88 13.90 -5.34
C TYR A 101 -5.98 15.28 -6.01
N LYS A 102 -6.54 15.27 -7.22
CA LYS A 102 -7.05 16.46 -7.91
C LYS A 102 -8.51 16.23 -8.26
N THR A 103 -9.27 17.30 -8.45
CA THR A 103 -10.69 17.20 -8.86
C THR A 103 -10.95 17.97 -10.15
N THR A 104 -12.08 17.74 -10.77
CA THR A 104 -12.54 18.50 -11.95
C THR A 104 -12.66 20.00 -11.70
N THR A 105 -12.95 20.39 -10.46
CA THR A 105 -13.11 21.80 -10.04
C THR A 105 -11.83 22.41 -9.49
N ASN A 106 -10.88 21.58 -9.04
CA ASN A 106 -9.60 22.04 -8.52
C ASN A 106 -8.46 21.14 -9.01
N ASN A 107 -7.66 21.64 -9.95
CA ASN A 107 -6.52 20.93 -10.52
C ASN A 107 -5.22 21.09 -9.69
N THR A 108 -5.29 21.75 -8.52
CA THR A 108 -4.17 21.78 -7.58
C THR A 108 -4.16 20.48 -6.78
N LEU A 109 -2.98 19.93 -6.54
CA LEU A 109 -2.81 18.74 -5.71
C LEU A 109 -3.28 19.02 -4.28
N GLN A 110 -4.15 18.18 -3.78
CA GLN A 110 -4.68 18.20 -2.41
C GLN A 110 -4.36 16.87 -1.74
N ALA A 111 -4.36 16.85 -0.41
CA ALA A 111 -4.10 15.63 0.36
C ALA A 111 -5.12 15.42 1.48
N ILE A 112 -5.43 14.18 1.76
CA ILE A 112 -6.09 13.73 2.99
C ILE A 112 -5.09 12.87 3.74
N ASP A 113 -4.75 13.28 4.96
CA ASP A 113 -3.84 12.56 5.83
C ASP A 113 -4.61 11.64 6.78
N TYR A 114 -4.12 10.41 6.92
CA TYR A 114 -4.60 9.41 7.86
C TYR A 114 -3.51 9.14 8.89
N THR A 115 -3.77 9.46 10.14
CA THR A 115 -2.86 9.23 11.27
C THR A 115 -3.21 7.95 12.02
N GLN A 116 -2.36 7.52 12.94
CA GLN A 116 -2.61 6.35 13.81
C GLN A 116 -3.94 6.42 14.59
N THR A 117 -4.45 7.62 14.84
CA THR A 117 -5.72 7.83 15.53
C THR A 117 -6.93 7.80 14.60
N SER A 118 -6.71 7.70 13.28
CA SER A 118 -7.79 7.62 12.30
C SER A 118 -8.52 6.27 12.41
N ASN A 119 -9.83 6.30 12.48
CA ASN A 119 -10.66 5.10 12.45
C ASN A 119 -10.56 4.29 11.14
N ASN A 120 -9.82 4.80 10.18
CA ASN A 120 -9.60 4.17 8.88
C ASN A 120 -8.60 3.00 8.93
N PHE A 121 -7.74 2.97 9.95
CA PHE A 121 -6.80 1.88 10.15
C PHE A 121 -7.40 0.70 10.90
N GLN A 122 -6.85 -0.48 10.60
CA GLN A 122 -7.05 -1.71 11.35
C GLN A 122 -5.72 -2.45 11.45
N THR A 123 -5.29 -2.78 12.67
CA THR A 123 -4.05 -3.52 12.93
C THR A 123 -4.36 -4.98 13.25
N PHE A 124 -3.49 -5.87 12.80
CA PHE A 124 -3.54 -7.32 13.02
C PHE A 124 -2.18 -7.77 13.58
N THR A 125 -2.13 -8.96 14.16
CA THR A 125 -0.87 -9.53 14.66
C THR A 125 0.21 -9.60 13.56
N ASN A 126 -0.20 -9.88 12.33
CA ASN A 126 0.68 -10.10 11.19
C ASN A 126 0.45 -9.09 10.04
N GLY A 127 -0.13 -7.94 10.32
CA GLY A 127 -0.41 -6.98 9.26
C GLY A 127 -1.15 -5.73 9.70
N ILE A 128 -1.46 -4.90 8.71
CA ILE A 128 -2.17 -3.65 8.87
C ILE A 128 -2.98 -3.36 7.61
N SER A 129 -4.09 -2.66 7.77
CA SER A 129 -4.86 -2.12 6.65
C SER A 129 -5.27 -0.67 6.87
N LEU A 130 -5.53 0.00 5.75
CA LEU A 130 -6.06 1.35 5.67
C LEU A 130 -7.24 1.36 4.69
N SER A 131 -8.40 1.80 5.15
CA SER A 131 -9.58 2.04 4.31
C SER A 131 -9.65 3.52 3.94
N GLN A 132 -9.66 3.83 2.64
CA GLN A 132 -9.69 5.19 2.12
C GLN A 132 -10.90 5.41 1.23
N ASN A 133 -11.74 6.39 1.58
CA ASN A 133 -12.84 6.79 0.71
C ASN A 133 -12.32 7.66 -0.43
N LEU A 134 -12.56 7.23 -1.68
CA LEU A 134 -12.17 8.03 -2.85
C LEU A 134 -12.96 9.33 -2.91
N VAL A 135 -12.25 10.44 -3.11
CA VAL A 135 -12.86 11.76 -3.24
C VAL A 135 -13.73 11.82 -4.49
N ASN A 136 -14.95 12.37 -4.36
CA ASN A 136 -15.82 12.55 -5.50
C ASN A 136 -15.24 13.52 -6.54
N ASN A 137 -15.53 13.26 -7.83
CA ASN A 137 -15.03 14.06 -8.96
C ASN A 137 -13.50 14.13 -9.07
N GLY A 138 -12.78 13.15 -8.52
CA GLY A 138 -11.35 13.07 -8.65
C GLY A 138 -10.92 12.80 -10.10
N THR A 139 -9.87 13.49 -10.52
CA THR A 139 -9.20 13.33 -11.83
C THR A 139 -7.80 12.75 -11.70
N TYR A 140 -7.33 12.63 -10.46
CA TYR A 140 -6.05 12.05 -10.08
C TYR A 140 -6.17 11.49 -8.67
N TYR A 141 -5.60 10.31 -8.44
CA TYR A 141 -5.39 9.76 -7.11
C TYR A 141 -4.02 9.10 -7.01
N TYR A 142 -3.33 9.45 -5.95
CA TYR A 142 -2.12 8.79 -5.50
C TYR A 142 -2.27 8.49 -4.01
N GLN A 143 -2.18 7.25 -3.65
CA GLN A 143 -2.51 6.79 -2.31
C GLN A 143 -1.33 6.07 -1.70
N THR A 144 -1.11 6.27 -0.42
CA THR A 144 0.03 5.68 0.30
C THR A 144 -0.41 5.14 1.65
N ILE A 145 0.17 4.02 2.03
CA ILE A 145 0.27 3.56 3.42
C ILE A 145 1.74 3.37 3.75
N LYS A 146 2.17 3.89 4.89
CA LYS A 146 3.53 3.78 5.44
C LYS A 146 3.47 3.15 6.81
N VAL A 147 4.32 2.17 7.07
CA VAL A 147 4.41 1.49 8.37
C VAL A 147 5.87 1.38 8.77
N GLN A 148 6.20 1.87 9.95
CA GLN A 148 7.51 1.66 10.57
C GLN A 148 7.42 0.53 11.60
N VAL A 149 8.38 -0.37 11.54
CA VAL A 149 8.42 -1.56 12.40
C VAL A 149 9.80 -1.75 13.01
N ASN A 150 9.85 -2.43 14.16
CA ASN A 150 11.04 -3.15 14.56
C ASN A 150 10.94 -4.54 13.94
N CYS A 151 12.04 -5.03 13.38
CA CYS A 151 12.06 -6.28 12.65
C CYS A 151 13.36 -7.01 12.93
N THR A 152 13.34 -8.35 12.90
CA THR A 152 14.53 -9.19 13.00
C THR A 152 14.43 -10.40 12.07
N GLY A 153 15.56 -10.74 11.40
CA GLY A 153 15.64 -11.88 10.50
C GLY A 153 14.94 -11.67 9.17
N GLU A 154 14.73 -12.75 8.44
CA GLU A 154 14.08 -12.70 7.13
C GLU A 154 12.57 -12.66 7.25
N THR A 155 11.93 -11.82 6.45
CA THR A 155 10.48 -11.73 6.33
C THR A 155 10.04 -11.50 4.89
N THR A 156 8.82 -11.92 4.57
CA THR A 156 8.16 -11.60 3.32
C THR A 156 6.96 -10.70 3.62
N LEU A 157 6.94 -9.54 2.99
CA LEU A 157 5.84 -8.59 2.99
C LEU A 157 4.93 -8.87 1.80
N TYR A 158 3.65 -8.96 2.03
CA TYR A 158 2.60 -9.06 1.01
C TYR A 158 1.70 -7.85 1.09
N GLY A 159 1.37 -7.27 -0.04
CA GLY A 159 0.48 -6.13 -0.13
C GLY A 159 -0.60 -6.31 -1.16
N THR A 160 -1.77 -5.78 -0.89
CA THR A 160 -2.88 -5.69 -1.84
C THR A 160 -3.59 -4.36 -1.72
N TYR A 161 -4.07 -3.87 -2.84
CA TYR A 161 -5.02 -2.77 -2.91
C TYR A 161 -6.27 -3.27 -3.62
N GLN A 162 -7.41 -3.20 -2.95
CA GLN A 162 -8.70 -3.63 -3.48
C GLN A 162 -9.64 -2.44 -3.60
N HIS A 163 -10.21 -2.28 -4.79
CA HIS A 163 -11.17 -1.25 -5.11
C HIS A 163 -12.61 -1.74 -4.94
N ALA A 164 -13.44 -0.95 -4.27
CA ALA A 164 -14.85 -1.20 -4.14
C ALA A 164 -15.60 -0.81 -5.43
N GLN A 165 -16.20 -1.78 -6.09
CA GLN A 165 -17.01 -1.59 -7.30
C GLN A 165 -18.47 -1.20 -7.00
N GLY A 166 -18.84 -1.09 -5.74
CA GLY A 166 -20.15 -0.66 -5.23
C GLY A 166 -20.01 0.19 -3.98
N ASP A 167 -21.12 0.69 -3.47
CA ASP A 167 -21.13 1.50 -2.26
C ASP A 167 -20.78 0.66 -1.03
N VAL A 168 -19.76 1.08 -0.33
CA VAL A 168 -19.24 0.42 0.88
C VAL A 168 -19.02 1.47 1.96
N THR A 169 -19.50 1.21 3.17
CA THR A 169 -19.23 2.04 4.33
C THR A 169 -17.86 1.74 4.94
N LEU A 170 -17.32 2.65 5.75
CA LEU A 170 -16.09 2.41 6.50
C LEU A 170 -16.18 1.12 7.37
N ALA A 171 -17.32 0.87 7.99
CA ALA A 171 -17.50 -0.33 8.80
C ALA A 171 -17.43 -1.60 7.95
N GLN A 172 -18.08 -1.63 6.79
CA GLN A 172 -18.04 -2.75 5.85
C GLN A 172 -16.65 -2.98 5.26
N SER A 173 -15.91 -1.91 4.94
CA SER A 173 -14.55 -2.01 4.42
C SER A 173 -13.53 -2.63 5.39
N LYS A 174 -13.93 -2.88 6.63
CA LYS A 174 -13.14 -3.54 7.68
C LYS A 174 -13.59 -4.96 8.02
N LEU A 175 -14.62 -5.47 7.36
CA LEU A 175 -15.17 -6.81 7.62
C LEU A 175 -14.38 -7.90 6.87
N PHE A 176 -13.09 -8.01 7.16
CA PHE A 176 -12.21 -9.04 6.62
C PHE A 176 -11.19 -9.51 7.66
N THR A 177 -10.50 -10.59 7.34
CA THR A 177 -9.31 -11.05 8.06
C THR A 177 -8.10 -11.01 7.15
N ILE A 178 -6.92 -10.86 7.73
CA ILE A 178 -5.65 -10.99 7.03
C ILE A 178 -5.20 -12.45 7.06
N GLY A 179 -4.90 -13.00 5.89
CA GLY A 179 -4.44 -14.38 5.77
C GLY A 179 -3.12 -14.64 6.49
N SER A 180 -2.92 -15.86 6.95
CA SER A 180 -1.68 -16.31 7.62
C SER A 180 -0.81 -17.22 6.74
N GLY A 181 -1.31 -17.72 5.64
CA GLY A 181 -0.64 -18.67 4.75
C GLY A 181 0.29 -18.02 3.72
N GLY A 182 1.10 -18.82 3.01
CA GLY A 182 2.06 -18.42 2.00
C GLY A 182 1.49 -17.60 0.82
N MET A 183 1.99 -17.76 -0.39
CA MET A 183 1.51 -17.02 -1.57
C MET A 183 -0.02 -17.15 -1.71
N GLY A 184 -0.74 -16.04 -1.60
CA GLY A 184 -2.20 -16.01 -1.70
C GLY A 184 -2.77 -14.64 -1.34
N ASN A 185 -4.09 -14.57 -1.28
CA ASN A 185 -4.79 -13.34 -0.96
C ASN A 185 -4.38 -12.82 0.42
N VAL A 186 -4.13 -11.52 0.50
CA VAL A 186 -3.87 -10.82 1.77
C VAL A 186 -5.17 -10.67 2.55
N ILE A 187 -6.27 -10.36 1.85
CA ILE A 187 -7.59 -10.10 2.40
C ILE A 187 -8.52 -11.30 2.18
N TYR A 188 -9.22 -11.71 3.24
CA TYR A 188 -10.33 -12.67 3.20
C TYR A 188 -11.58 -12.00 3.75
N TRP A 189 -12.50 -11.63 2.86
CA TRP A 189 -13.74 -10.96 3.22
C TRP A 189 -14.66 -11.83 4.06
N GLY A 190 -15.30 -11.23 5.05
CA GLY A 190 -16.17 -11.93 5.99
C GLY A 190 -17.48 -12.44 5.37
N THR A 191 -17.90 -11.90 4.22
CA THR A 191 -19.10 -12.31 3.49
C THR A 191 -18.84 -12.43 1.99
N ASN A 192 -19.61 -13.31 1.32
CA ASN A 192 -19.56 -13.44 -0.14
C ASN A 192 -19.98 -12.15 -0.86
N GLU A 193 -20.89 -11.38 -0.26
CA GLU A 193 -21.32 -10.09 -0.79
C GLU A 193 -20.15 -9.13 -0.88
N LEU A 194 -19.41 -8.91 0.21
CA LEU A 194 -18.22 -8.05 0.20
C LEU A 194 -17.14 -8.58 -0.75
N ASN A 195 -16.92 -9.88 -0.79
CA ASN A 195 -15.97 -10.47 -1.73
C ASN A 195 -16.35 -10.23 -3.20
N SER A 196 -17.63 -10.09 -3.52
CA SER A 196 -18.10 -9.80 -4.88
C SER A 196 -18.07 -8.30 -5.22
N ILE A 197 -18.11 -7.42 -4.21
CA ILE A 197 -18.06 -5.96 -4.40
C ILE A 197 -16.64 -5.49 -4.65
N TYR A 198 -15.64 -6.08 -3.98
CA TYR A 198 -14.25 -5.70 -4.17
C TYR A 198 -13.60 -6.42 -5.35
N ASP A 199 -12.78 -5.70 -6.09
CA ASP A 199 -12.01 -6.31 -7.16
C ASP A 199 -10.93 -7.25 -6.59
N ASN A 200 -10.72 -8.38 -7.28
CA ASN A 200 -9.67 -9.33 -6.94
C ASN A 200 -8.34 -8.88 -7.54
N THR A 201 -7.76 -7.84 -7.00
CA THR A 201 -6.43 -7.40 -7.45
C THR A 201 -5.37 -8.31 -6.82
N ALA A 202 -4.56 -8.96 -7.65
CA ALA A 202 -3.39 -9.67 -7.17
C ALA A 202 -2.47 -8.69 -6.45
N GLY A 203 -1.90 -9.12 -5.34
CA GLY A 203 -0.99 -8.30 -4.56
C GLY A 203 0.45 -8.40 -5.06
N ALA A 204 1.28 -7.50 -4.61
CA ALA A 204 2.73 -7.58 -4.71
C ALA A 204 3.30 -8.28 -3.47
N ASN A 205 4.48 -8.90 -3.61
CA ASN A 205 5.21 -9.45 -2.47
C ASN A 205 6.70 -9.15 -2.57
N LEU A 206 7.33 -9.00 -1.42
CA LEU A 206 8.72 -8.59 -1.28
C LEU A 206 9.35 -9.37 -0.13
N THR A 207 10.49 -10.03 -0.35
CA THR A 207 11.26 -10.71 0.71
C THR A 207 12.54 -9.93 0.98
N PHE A 208 12.82 -9.69 2.25
CA PHE A 208 14.01 -8.96 2.69
C PHE A 208 14.48 -9.49 4.04
N THR A 209 15.68 -9.07 4.43
CA THR A 209 16.29 -9.37 5.73
C THR A 209 16.43 -8.09 6.52
N CYS A 210 15.90 -8.08 7.73
CA CYS A 210 16.00 -6.96 8.68
C CYS A 210 17.40 -6.84 9.28
#